data_af45765d9b16cf840427716a5c7713aa
#
_entry.id   af45765d9b16cf840427716a5c7713aa
#
_cell.length_a   1.000
_cell.length_b   1.000
_cell.length_c   1.000
_cell.angle_alpha   90.00
_cell.angle_beta   90.00
_cell.angle_gamma   90.00
#
_symmetry.space_group_name_H-M   'P 1'
#
loop_
_entity.id
_entity.type
_entity.pdbx_description
1 polymer ?
#
loop_
_entity_poly.entity_id
_entity_poly.type
_entity_poly.pdbx_seq_one_letter_code
_entity_poly.pdbx_strand_id
1 'polypeptide(L)'
;MTDWISKIYEITKQGNSNKELVVRIPNNIDRCLSLGFDPEKWVDLGIVDALVGQIEEYIINPANELRSLVEITSESKCRVYAALGLDVNTDRLKTASASITRAIASNYWDQGIDGLYLTQWFAEWPYSPEFYDKLRDLPHRDIMDYKDKFYYIPKYSKAHFSSSPEISTQKDQKVNNFLPVTLNTSNTKKFILPVADNLEKWEQQERVHDVLLRIRIQDITELNEFEFKINNKKLPFSLCRKINQLYVMPGSAPRDRVMGGYWFIFHLTSEYWPVKGNNEIDITLLNRESDLSDKIICKVIDIELETKYLKGKNFHREFSDLELGPHEFRGS
;
A
#
# COMPACT_ATOMS: atom_id res chain seq x y z
N MET A 1 -9.57 -19.66 -23.39
CA MET A 1 -10.40 -18.98 -22.36
C MET A 1 -11.45 -18.06 -22.97
N THR A 2 -11.15 -17.30 -24.01
CA THR A 2 -12.08 -16.35 -24.68
C THR A 2 -13.42 -17.00 -25.08
N ASP A 3 -13.41 -18.17 -25.73
CA ASP A 3 -14.66 -18.87 -26.13
C ASP A 3 -15.52 -19.25 -24.92
N TRP A 4 -14.90 -19.53 -23.79
CA TRP A 4 -15.59 -19.86 -22.57
C TRP A 4 -16.26 -18.62 -21.96
N ILE A 5 -15.55 -17.49 -21.91
CA ILE A 5 -16.09 -16.19 -21.47
C ILE A 5 -17.25 -15.76 -22.37
N SER A 6 -17.13 -15.91 -23.73
CA SER A 6 -18.20 -15.59 -24.67
C SER A 6 -19.47 -16.39 -24.35
N LYS A 7 -19.34 -17.69 -24.12
CA LYS A 7 -20.50 -18.54 -23.76
C LYS A 7 -21.16 -18.13 -22.45
N ILE A 8 -20.36 -17.80 -21.44
CA ILE A 8 -20.90 -17.32 -20.16
C ILE A 8 -21.64 -16.00 -20.35
N TYR A 9 -21.06 -15.08 -21.14
CA TYR A 9 -21.69 -13.81 -21.45
C TYR A 9 -23.04 -13.98 -22.15
N GLU A 10 -23.10 -14.82 -23.20
CA GLU A 10 -24.34 -15.14 -23.90
C GLU A 10 -25.42 -15.70 -22.94
N ILE A 11 -25.07 -16.67 -22.11
CA ILE A 11 -26.00 -17.26 -21.12
C ILE A 11 -26.45 -16.19 -20.11
N THR A 12 -25.52 -15.31 -19.65
CA THR A 12 -25.84 -14.25 -18.71
C THR A 12 -26.87 -13.28 -19.29
N LYS A 13 -26.73 -12.92 -20.57
CA LYS A 13 -27.60 -11.95 -21.25
C LYS A 13 -28.91 -12.55 -21.75
N GLN A 14 -28.99 -13.88 -22.03
CA GLN A 14 -30.23 -14.55 -22.48
C GLN A 14 -31.38 -14.42 -21.47
N GLY A 15 -31.08 -14.47 -20.17
CA GLY A 15 -32.13 -14.42 -19.14
C GLY A 15 -32.57 -12.99 -18.78
N ASN A 16 -31.66 -12.03 -18.88
CA ASN A 16 -31.88 -10.61 -18.60
C ASN A 16 -30.69 -9.80 -19.10
N SER A 17 -30.93 -8.91 -20.07
CA SER A 17 -29.89 -8.05 -20.66
C SER A 17 -29.22 -7.09 -19.65
N ASN A 18 -29.87 -6.82 -18.52
CA ASN A 18 -29.31 -5.96 -17.45
C ASN A 18 -28.36 -6.68 -16.51
N LYS A 19 -28.25 -8.02 -16.60
CA LYS A 19 -27.24 -8.73 -15.83
C LYS A 19 -25.83 -8.42 -16.36
N GLU A 20 -24.88 -8.27 -15.47
CA GLU A 20 -23.50 -7.97 -15.81
C GLU A 20 -22.59 -9.15 -15.57
N LEU A 21 -21.65 -9.34 -16.49
CA LEU A 21 -20.53 -10.25 -16.32
C LEU A 21 -19.32 -9.48 -15.82
N VAL A 22 -18.98 -9.70 -14.57
CA VAL A 22 -17.81 -9.10 -13.91
C VAL A 22 -16.73 -10.18 -13.78
N VAL A 23 -15.54 -9.94 -14.31
CA VAL A 23 -14.45 -10.91 -14.30
C VAL A 23 -13.30 -10.39 -13.46
N ARG A 24 -12.88 -11.18 -12.48
CA ARG A 24 -11.72 -10.89 -11.65
C ARG A 24 -10.47 -11.50 -12.29
N ILE A 25 -9.45 -10.68 -12.51
CA ILE A 25 -8.22 -11.03 -13.21
C ILE A 25 -6.99 -10.43 -12.49
N PRO A 26 -5.78 -10.94 -12.77
CA PRO A 26 -4.56 -10.24 -12.40
C PRO A 26 -4.56 -8.81 -12.94
N ASN A 27 -3.96 -7.87 -12.20
CA ASN A 27 -3.85 -6.48 -12.63
C ASN A 27 -2.85 -6.25 -13.78
N ASN A 28 -1.97 -7.22 -14.05
CA ASN A 28 -0.94 -7.16 -15.07
C ASN A 28 -1.37 -7.92 -16.33
N ILE A 29 -1.37 -7.26 -17.49
CA ILE A 29 -1.81 -7.83 -18.77
C ILE A 29 -0.93 -9.02 -19.19
N ASP A 30 0.40 -8.92 -19.08
CA ASP A 30 1.31 -10.01 -19.44
C ASP A 30 1.02 -11.26 -18.59
N ARG A 31 0.70 -11.04 -17.31
CA ARG A 31 0.30 -12.13 -16.42
C ARG A 31 -1.02 -12.74 -16.84
N CYS A 32 -2.00 -11.93 -17.21
CA CYS A 32 -3.27 -12.42 -17.75
C CYS A 32 -3.03 -13.33 -18.97
N LEU A 33 -2.24 -12.86 -19.93
CA LEU A 33 -1.91 -13.60 -21.14
C LEU A 33 -1.19 -14.92 -20.83
N SER A 34 -0.26 -14.93 -19.87
CA SER A 34 0.44 -16.15 -19.44
C SER A 34 -0.48 -17.21 -18.84
N LEU A 35 -1.62 -16.79 -18.28
CA LEU A 35 -2.68 -17.66 -17.75
C LEU A 35 -3.76 -18.03 -18.80
N GLY A 36 -3.60 -17.54 -20.02
CA GLY A 36 -4.57 -17.73 -21.09
C GLY A 36 -5.79 -16.81 -21.01
N PHE A 37 -5.69 -15.73 -20.23
CA PHE A 37 -6.68 -14.65 -20.16
C PHE A 37 -6.27 -13.56 -21.15
N ASP A 38 -7.21 -13.08 -21.94
CA ASP A 38 -6.99 -12.03 -22.94
C ASP A 38 -8.02 -10.91 -22.71
N PRO A 39 -7.77 -10.07 -21.69
CA PRO A 39 -8.74 -9.04 -21.30
C PRO A 39 -8.95 -7.98 -22.41
N GLU A 40 -7.92 -7.63 -23.16
CA GLU A 40 -8.04 -6.70 -24.28
C GLU A 40 -9.03 -7.22 -25.32
N LYS A 41 -8.85 -8.47 -25.74
CA LYS A 41 -9.78 -9.13 -26.68
C LYS A 41 -11.20 -9.26 -26.12
N TRP A 42 -11.36 -9.47 -24.82
CA TRP A 42 -12.69 -9.56 -24.21
C TRP A 42 -13.42 -8.23 -24.22
N VAL A 43 -12.67 -7.14 -24.00
CA VAL A 43 -13.18 -5.77 -24.08
C VAL A 43 -13.55 -5.42 -25.54
N ASP A 44 -12.68 -5.72 -26.50
CA ASP A 44 -12.93 -5.48 -27.94
C ASP A 44 -14.16 -6.21 -28.45
N LEU A 45 -14.36 -7.45 -28.01
CA LEU A 45 -15.53 -8.25 -28.36
C LEU A 45 -16.80 -7.84 -27.57
N GLY A 46 -16.68 -6.98 -26.57
CA GLY A 46 -17.80 -6.58 -25.72
C GLY A 46 -18.44 -7.71 -24.91
N ILE A 47 -17.64 -8.72 -24.54
CA ILE A 47 -18.10 -9.93 -23.82
C ILE A 47 -17.84 -9.89 -22.31
N VAL A 48 -17.48 -8.74 -21.77
CA VAL A 48 -17.35 -8.46 -20.34
C VAL A 48 -17.90 -7.07 -20.03
N ASP A 49 -18.59 -6.92 -18.92
CA ASP A 49 -19.17 -5.63 -18.49
C ASP A 49 -18.25 -4.90 -17.51
N ALA A 50 -17.43 -5.65 -16.77
CA ALA A 50 -16.41 -5.08 -15.88
C ALA A 50 -15.25 -6.05 -15.64
N LEU A 51 -14.07 -5.49 -15.46
CA LEU A 51 -12.85 -6.16 -15.03
C LEU A 51 -12.49 -5.73 -13.61
N VAL A 52 -12.12 -6.69 -12.76
CA VAL A 52 -11.62 -6.42 -11.41
C VAL A 52 -10.14 -6.76 -11.37
N GLY A 53 -9.29 -5.73 -11.34
CA GLY A 53 -7.85 -5.91 -11.24
C GLY A 53 -7.42 -6.22 -9.81
N GLN A 54 -6.67 -7.32 -9.62
CA GLN A 54 -6.26 -7.81 -8.32
C GLN A 54 -4.84 -8.38 -8.35
N ILE A 55 -4.06 -8.14 -7.27
CA ILE A 55 -2.77 -8.79 -7.06
C ILE A 55 -2.94 -9.99 -6.12
N GLU A 56 -3.50 -9.76 -4.94
CA GLU A 56 -3.72 -10.76 -3.89
C GLU A 56 -5.12 -10.66 -3.30
N GLU A 57 -5.67 -11.79 -2.87
CA GLU A 57 -7.10 -11.87 -2.55
C GLU A 57 -7.50 -11.11 -1.28
N TYR A 58 -6.63 -11.14 -0.25
CA TYR A 58 -6.96 -10.61 1.09
C TYR A 58 -6.20 -9.33 1.43
N ILE A 59 -5.11 -9.07 0.74
CA ILE A 59 -4.17 -8.02 1.10
C ILE A 59 -4.53 -6.73 0.38
N ILE A 60 -4.59 -5.65 1.14
CA ILE A 60 -4.64 -4.31 0.59
C ILE A 60 -3.24 -3.97 0.07
N ASN A 61 -3.09 -3.74 -1.23
CA ASN A 61 -1.78 -3.58 -1.85
C ASN A 61 -1.58 -2.18 -2.43
N PRO A 62 -0.71 -1.35 -1.81
CA PRO A 62 -0.42 0.00 -2.31
C PRO A 62 0.27 0.02 -3.68
N ALA A 63 0.87 -1.10 -4.10
CA ALA A 63 1.55 -1.22 -5.39
C ALA A 63 0.65 -1.79 -6.51
N ASN A 64 -0.67 -1.86 -6.32
CA ASN A 64 -1.60 -2.32 -7.35
C ASN A 64 -1.66 -1.31 -8.49
N GLU A 65 -1.08 -1.66 -9.64
CA GLU A 65 -1.07 -0.83 -10.86
C GLU A 65 -2.20 -1.26 -11.78
N LEU A 66 -3.13 -0.35 -12.04
CA LEU A 66 -4.37 -0.60 -12.77
C LEU A 66 -4.48 0.19 -14.09
N ARG A 67 -3.54 1.10 -14.35
CA ARG A 67 -3.61 1.98 -15.54
C ARG A 67 -3.69 1.22 -16.85
N SER A 68 -2.99 0.09 -16.96
CA SER A 68 -3.07 -0.75 -18.18
C SER A 68 -4.47 -1.31 -18.41
N LEU A 69 -5.21 -1.65 -17.35
CA LEU A 69 -6.61 -2.08 -17.46
C LEU A 69 -7.52 -0.90 -17.82
N VAL A 70 -7.28 0.27 -17.26
CA VAL A 70 -8.02 1.50 -17.59
C VAL A 70 -7.78 1.90 -19.05
N GLU A 71 -6.56 1.77 -19.54
CA GLU A 71 -6.20 2.09 -20.93
C GLU A 71 -6.96 1.20 -21.93
N ILE A 72 -6.96 -0.12 -21.75
CA ILE A 72 -7.64 -1.04 -22.67
C ILE A 72 -9.16 -0.90 -22.65
N THR A 73 -9.74 -0.34 -21.57
CA THR A 73 -11.19 -0.14 -21.45
C THR A 73 -11.67 1.25 -21.83
N SER A 74 -10.76 2.21 -22.05
CA SER A 74 -11.04 3.64 -22.18
C SER A 74 -12.04 4.01 -23.29
N GLU A 75 -12.07 3.24 -24.38
CA GLU A 75 -12.99 3.44 -25.53
C GLU A 75 -14.18 2.47 -25.51
N SER A 76 -14.40 1.76 -24.41
CA SER A 76 -15.44 0.76 -24.28
C SER A 76 -16.46 1.10 -23.18
N LYS A 77 -17.47 0.26 -23.03
CA LYS A 77 -18.42 0.32 -21.89
C LYS A 77 -17.98 -0.54 -20.72
N CYS A 78 -16.87 -1.26 -20.86
CA CYS A 78 -16.34 -2.10 -19.81
C CYS A 78 -15.73 -1.26 -18.70
N ARG A 79 -16.12 -1.50 -17.46
CA ARG A 79 -15.64 -0.78 -16.30
C ARG A 79 -14.45 -1.47 -15.66
N VAL A 80 -13.60 -0.71 -14.99
CA VAL A 80 -12.47 -1.21 -14.23
C VAL A 80 -12.70 -1.00 -12.73
N TYR A 81 -12.69 -2.06 -11.96
CA TYR A 81 -12.75 -2.02 -10.52
C TYR A 81 -11.42 -2.46 -9.91
N ALA A 82 -11.00 -1.78 -8.86
CA ALA A 82 -9.85 -2.16 -8.08
C ALA A 82 -10.27 -3.08 -6.93
N ALA A 83 -9.66 -4.24 -6.83
CA ALA A 83 -9.84 -5.11 -5.67
C ALA A 83 -9.15 -4.51 -4.45
N LEU A 84 -9.89 -4.30 -3.38
CA LEU A 84 -9.44 -3.73 -2.13
C LEU A 84 -9.59 -4.78 -1.01
N GLY A 85 -8.45 -5.32 -0.56
CA GLY A 85 -8.39 -6.25 0.56
C GLY A 85 -8.56 -5.57 1.91
N LEU A 86 -8.53 -6.35 2.98
CA LEU A 86 -8.65 -5.87 4.34
C LEU A 86 -7.33 -6.02 5.12
N ASP A 87 -6.54 -7.04 4.83
CA ASP A 87 -5.31 -7.32 5.55
C ASP A 87 -4.14 -6.49 5.03
N VAL A 88 -3.23 -6.14 5.93
CA VAL A 88 -2.01 -5.37 5.63
C VAL A 88 -0.81 -6.29 5.69
N ASN A 89 0.03 -6.25 4.68
CA ASN A 89 1.28 -7.01 4.66
C ASN A 89 2.42 -6.24 5.31
N THR A 90 2.33 -6.06 6.63
CA THR A 90 3.41 -5.49 7.46
C THR A 90 3.58 -6.31 8.73
N ASP A 91 4.71 -6.12 9.44
CA ASP A 91 4.93 -6.82 10.72
C ASP A 91 4.12 -6.20 11.87
N ARG A 92 3.69 -4.94 11.71
CA ARG A 92 3.06 -4.16 12.76
C ARG A 92 1.54 -4.17 12.73
N LEU A 93 0.99 -4.28 11.52
CA LEU A 93 -0.44 -4.13 11.27
C LEU A 93 -0.96 -5.43 10.67
N LYS A 94 -2.11 -5.86 11.14
CA LYS A 94 -2.82 -7.03 10.59
C LYS A 94 -3.92 -6.59 9.64
N THR A 95 -4.71 -5.64 10.09
CA THR A 95 -5.89 -5.15 9.37
C THR A 95 -5.70 -3.68 8.98
N ALA A 96 -6.14 -3.31 7.80
CA ALA A 96 -6.06 -1.94 7.34
C ALA A 96 -6.98 -1.03 8.17
N SER A 97 -6.39 -0.03 8.82
CA SER A 97 -7.13 1.06 9.46
C SER A 97 -7.88 1.90 8.43
N ALA A 98 -8.78 2.76 8.88
CA ALA A 98 -9.47 3.70 7.99
C ALA A 98 -8.49 4.61 7.23
N SER A 99 -7.38 5.03 7.86
CA SER A 99 -6.35 5.86 7.23
C SER A 99 -5.59 5.11 6.13
N ILE A 100 -5.22 3.84 6.35
CA ILE A 100 -4.61 2.99 5.33
C ILE A 100 -5.57 2.76 4.16
N THR A 101 -6.81 2.41 4.48
CA THR A 101 -7.82 2.12 3.47
C THR A 101 -8.10 3.34 2.59
N ARG A 102 -8.21 4.54 3.18
CA ARG A 102 -8.36 5.81 2.43
C ARG A 102 -7.15 6.10 1.56
N ALA A 103 -5.94 5.92 2.07
CA ALA A 103 -4.71 6.16 1.32
C ALA A 103 -4.66 5.34 0.04
N ILE A 104 -4.91 4.04 0.16
CA ILE A 104 -4.82 3.11 -0.97
C ILE A 104 -5.98 3.27 -1.93
N ALA A 105 -7.22 3.43 -1.41
CA ALA A 105 -8.37 3.71 -2.26
C ALA A 105 -8.20 5.01 -3.05
N SER A 106 -7.65 6.07 -2.43
CA SER A 106 -7.36 7.33 -3.13
C SER A 106 -6.33 7.14 -4.25
N ASN A 107 -5.28 6.34 -4.02
CA ASN A 107 -4.31 6.00 -5.06
C ASN A 107 -4.94 5.19 -6.21
N TYR A 108 -5.90 4.32 -5.91
CA TYR A 108 -6.62 3.57 -6.95
C TYR A 108 -7.55 4.49 -7.78
N TRP A 109 -8.29 5.37 -7.12
CA TRP A 109 -9.12 6.37 -7.80
C TRP A 109 -8.29 7.29 -8.71
N ASP A 110 -7.07 7.64 -8.31
CA ASP A 110 -6.15 8.47 -9.11
C ASP A 110 -5.64 7.75 -10.37
N GLN A 111 -5.78 6.43 -10.45
CA GLN A 111 -5.47 5.66 -11.66
C GLN A 111 -6.61 5.64 -12.68
N GLY A 112 -7.77 6.21 -12.36
CA GLY A 112 -8.90 6.33 -13.28
C GLY A 112 -9.87 5.15 -13.27
N ILE A 113 -9.91 4.38 -12.19
CA ILE A 113 -10.87 3.28 -12.03
C ILE A 113 -12.31 3.78 -11.91
N ASP A 114 -13.29 2.91 -12.22
CA ASP A 114 -14.72 3.19 -12.13
C ASP A 114 -15.31 2.84 -10.77
N GLY A 115 -14.61 2.04 -9.97
CA GLY A 115 -15.11 1.62 -8.67
C GLY A 115 -14.15 0.73 -7.88
N LEU A 116 -14.59 0.37 -6.67
CA LEU A 116 -13.86 -0.51 -5.77
C LEU A 116 -14.59 -1.83 -5.60
N TYR A 117 -13.86 -2.93 -5.58
CA TYR A 117 -14.35 -4.27 -5.29
C TYR A 117 -13.82 -4.72 -3.93
N LEU A 118 -14.69 -4.79 -2.92
CA LEU A 118 -14.31 -5.13 -1.56
C LEU A 118 -14.21 -6.65 -1.41
N THR A 119 -12.99 -7.16 -1.18
CA THR A 119 -12.74 -8.59 -1.03
C THR A 119 -12.72 -8.98 0.44
N GLN A 120 -13.57 -9.96 0.82
CA GLN A 120 -13.60 -10.58 2.16
C GLN A 120 -13.77 -9.62 3.35
N TRP A 121 -14.41 -8.49 3.12
CA TRP A 121 -14.66 -7.49 4.15
C TRP A 121 -15.74 -7.90 5.17
N PHE A 122 -16.58 -8.88 4.84
CA PHE A 122 -17.78 -9.24 5.57
C PHE A 122 -17.64 -10.57 6.33
N ALA A 123 -16.41 -10.95 6.68
CA ALA A 123 -16.13 -12.23 7.32
C ALA A 123 -16.49 -12.26 8.83
N GLU A 124 -16.46 -11.11 9.50
CA GLU A 124 -16.58 -11.04 10.95
C GLU A 124 -17.75 -10.11 11.35
N TRP A 125 -18.76 -10.69 11.98
CA TRP A 125 -19.91 -9.98 12.58
C TRP A 125 -19.84 -10.09 14.11
N PRO A 126 -20.14 -9.04 14.91
CA PRO A 126 -20.58 -7.68 14.51
C PRO A 126 -19.45 -6.77 14.06
N TYR A 127 -19.73 -5.89 13.08
CA TYR A 127 -18.75 -4.93 12.56
C TYR A 127 -18.53 -3.75 13.51
N SER A 128 -17.29 -3.26 13.56
CA SER A 128 -16.92 -2.08 14.33
C SER A 128 -17.47 -0.79 13.70
N PRO A 129 -17.61 0.31 14.45
CA PRO A 129 -17.96 1.61 13.89
C PRO A 129 -17.01 2.05 12.77
N GLU A 130 -15.71 1.75 12.89
CA GLU A 130 -14.69 2.05 11.88
C GLU A 130 -14.96 1.36 10.54
N PHE A 131 -15.52 0.15 10.55
CA PHE A 131 -15.93 -0.56 9.34
C PHE A 131 -16.95 0.26 8.55
N TYR A 132 -17.97 0.81 9.21
CA TYR A 132 -18.99 1.64 8.56
C TYR A 132 -18.42 2.97 8.09
N ASP A 133 -17.46 3.56 8.81
CA ASP A 133 -16.75 4.75 8.37
C ASP A 133 -15.97 4.51 7.07
N LYS A 134 -15.30 3.36 6.96
CA LYS A 134 -14.63 2.96 5.72
C LYS A 134 -15.63 2.86 4.57
N LEU A 135 -16.74 2.14 4.75
CA LEU A 135 -17.76 1.97 3.69
C LEU A 135 -18.35 3.31 3.23
N ARG A 136 -18.55 4.25 4.16
CA ARG A 136 -19.06 5.58 3.84
C ARG A 136 -18.04 6.42 3.04
N ASP A 137 -16.76 6.32 3.39
CA ASP A 137 -15.73 7.17 2.82
C ASP A 137 -15.28 6.72 1.42
N LEU A 138 -15.11 5.41 1.23
CA LEU A 138 -14.49 4.82 0.04
C LEU A 138 -15.10 5.19 -1.31
N PRO A 139 -16.46 5.30 -1.46
CA PRO A 139 -17.06 5.69 -2.73
C PRO A 139 -16.88 7.17 -3.06
N HIS A 140 -16.48 7.99 -2.09
CA HIS A 140 -16.48 9.44 -2.16
C HIS A 140 -15.06 10.00 -2.06
N ARG A 141 -14.42 10.17 -3.21
CA ARG A 141 -13.06 10.69 -3.32
C ARG A 141 -12.92 12.06 -2.66
N ASP A 142 -13.88 12.94 -2.87
CA ASP A 142 -13.93 14.29 -2.30
C ASP A 142 -13.98 14.28 -0.77
N ILE A 143 -14.66 13.29 -0.18
CA ILE A 143 -14.72 13.13 1.29
C ILE A 143 -13.37 12.62 1.82
N MET A 144 -12.68 11.75 1.09
CA MET A 144 -11.37 11.23 1.50
C MET A 144 -10.26 12.26 1.37
N ASP A 145 -10.37 13.24 0.48
CA ASP A 145 -9.31 14.20 0.13
C ASP A 145 -8.69 14.91 1.34
N TYR A 146 -9.48 15.20 2.39
CA TYR A 146 -9.04 15.93 3.57
C TYR A 146 -9.16 15.12 4.88
N LYS A 147 -9.10 13.81 4.78
CA LYS A 147 -9.05 12.90 5.93
C LYS A 147 -7.68 12.27 6.06
N ASP A 148 -7.33 11.91 7.28
CA ASP A 148 -6.06 11.27 7.60
C ASP A 148 -5.82 10.04 6.73
N LYS A 149 -4.59 9.92 6.23
CA LYS A 149 -4.14 8.80 5.42
C LYS A 149 -2.80 8.28 5.89
N PHE A 150 -2.62 6.99 5.71
CA PHE A 150 -1.40 6.29 6.05
C PHE A 150 -0.94 5.48 4.83
N TYR A 151 0.15 5.91 4.23
CA TYR A 151 0.80 5.29 3.09
C TYR A 151 1.95 4.42 3.57
N TYR A 152 2.24 3.32 2.89
CA TYR A 152 3.38 2.47 3.22
C TYR A 152 3.91 1.74 1.99
N ILE A 153 5.16 1.29 2.08
CA ILE A 153 5.74 0.39 1.08
C ILE A 153 5.52 -1.04 1.54
N PRO A 154 4.90 -1.90 0.71
CA PRO A 154 4.52 -3.24 1.10
C PRO A 154 5.74 -4.15 1.33
N LYS A 155 5.56 -5.18 2.14
CA LYS A 155 6.57 -6.21 2.37
C LYS A 155 6.38 -7.41 1.45
N TYR A 156 7.49 -7.97 0.99
CA TYR A 156 7.47 -9.27 0.34
C TYR A 156 7.25 -10.35 1.39
N SER A 157 6.16 -11.11 1.27
CA SER A 157 5.89 -12.26 2.13
C SER A 157 5.87 -13.55 1.34
N LYS A 158 6.71 -14.50 1.73
CA LYS A 158 6.65 -15.87 1.19
C LYS A 158 5.47 -16.68 1.76
N ALA A 159 4.94 -16.28 2.91
CA ALA A 159 3.94 -17.06 3.64
C ALA A 159 2.55 -17.08 2.98
N HIS A 160 2.21 -16.05 2.24
CA HIS A 160 0.91 -15.96 1.55
C HIS A 160 0.89 -16.67 0.18
N PHE A 161 2.04 -17.15 -0.31
CA PHE A 161 2.18 -17.84 -1.60
C PHE A 161 2.27 -19.36 -1.48
N SER A 162 2.01 -19.94 -0.31
CA SER A 162 2.25 -21.38 -0.05
C SER A 162 1.29 -22.32 -0.75
N SER A 163 0.22 -21.85 -1.35
CA SER A 163 -0.74 -22.70 -2.05
C SER A 163 -0.46 -22.94 -3.54
N SER A 164 0.45 -22.17 -4.15
CA SER A 164 0.89 -22.41 -5.53
C SER A 164 2.22 -21.72 -5.82
N PRO A 165 3.33 -22.47 -5.91
CA PRO A 165 4.66 -21.92 -6.21
C PRO A 165 4.73 -21.17 -7.54
N GLU A 166 3.75 -21.36 -8.41
CA GLU A 166 3.67 -20.81 -9.76
C GLU A 166 2.96 -19.44 -9.83
N ILE A 167 2.30 -19.01 -8.74
CA ILE A 167 1.53 -17.76 -8.70
C ILE A 167 2.27 -16.70 -7.88
N SER A 168 3.58 -16.60 -7.96
CA SER A 168 4.27 -15.47 -7.35
C SER A 168 4.15 -14.25 -8.27
N THR A 169 2.99 -13.60 -8.25
CA THR A 169 2.68 -12.37 -8.98
C THR A 169 3.65 -11.21 -8.69
N GLN A 170 4.40 -11.29 -7.59
CA GLN A 170 5.39 -10.28 -7.21
C GLN A 170 6.72 -10.36 -7.99
N LYS A 171 7.07 -11.53 -8.56
CA LYS A 171 8.27 -11.62 -9.40
C LYS A 171 8.13 -10.91 -10.74
N ASP A 172 6.89 -10.75 -11.20
CA ASP A 172 6.61 -10.16 -12.52
C ASP A 172 6.47 -8.65 -12.46
N GLN A 173 6.40 -8.04 -11.27
CA GLN A 173 6.43 -6.59 -11.12
C GLN A 173 7.87 -6.10 -11.26
N LYS A 174 8.17 -5.43 -12.36
CA LYS A 174 9.47 -4.81 -12.65
C LYS A 174 9.89 -3.72 -11.65
N VAL A 175 9.04 -3.38 -10.70
CA VAL A 175 9.31 -2.39 -9.66
C VAL A 175 9.75 -3.13 -8.41
N ASN A 176 11.05 -3.11 -8.11
CA ASN A 176 11.67 -3.62 -6.88
C ASN A 176 11.31 -2.75 -5.65
N ASN A 177 10.02 -2.49 -5.45
CA ASN A 177 9.53 -1.60 -4.41
C ASN A 177 8.92 -2.38 -3.24
N PHE A 178 9.56 -3.47 -2.85
CA PHE A 178 9.14 -4.29 -1.71
C PHE A 178 10.22 -4.34 -0.63
N LEU A 179 9.80 -4.28 0.61
CA LEU A 179 10.65 -4.43 1.77
C LEU A 179 10.70 -5.92 2.23
N PRO A 180 11.75 -6.39 2.90
CA PRO A 180 12.96 -5.65 3.31
C PRO A 180 14.00 -5.50 2.18
N VAL A 181 14.76 -4.41 2.21
CA VAL A 181 15.86 -4.14 1.27
C VAL A 181 17.18 -3.98 2.02
N THR A 182 18.20 -4.69 1.56
CA THR A 182 19.57 -4.59 2.11
C THR A 182 20.23 -3.27 1.69
N LEU A 183 20.87 -2.61 2.66
CA LEU A 183 21.72 -1.44 2.45
C LEU A 183 23.19 -1.83 2.53
N ASN A 184 23.96 -1.40 1.53
CA ASN A 184 25.42 -1.46 1.54
C ASN A 184 25.98 -0.04 1.67
N THR A 185 27.14 0.11 2.30
CA THR A 185 27.81 1.40 2.47
C THR A 185 28.00 2.10 1.12
N SER A 186 27.74 3.38 1.09
CA SER A 186 27.86 4.26 -0.07
C SER A 186 26.94 3.92 -1.26
N ASN A 187 25.97 3.03 -1.07
CA ASN A 187 24.99 2.69 -2.11
C ASN A 187 23.61 3.24 -1.71
N THR A 188 23.03 4.06 -2.58
CA THR A 188 21.68 4.61 -2.39
C THR A 188 20.64 3.61 -2.85
N LYS A 189 19.64 3.35 -2.01
CA LYS A 189 18.43 2.62 -2.38
C LYS A 189 17.29 3.59 -2.57
N LYS A 190 16.58 3.41 -3.68
CA LYS A 190 15.45 4.26 -4.09
C LYS A 190 14.15 3.50 -3.93
N PHE A 191 13.15 4.16 -3.38
CA PHE A 191 11.82 3.63 -3.16
C PHE A 191 10.80 4.60 -3.73
N ILE A 192 9.75 4.08 -4.33
CA ILE A 192 8.64 4.89 -4.85
C ILE A 192 7.44 4.75 -3.93
N LEU A 193 6.95 5.86 -3.40
CA LEU A 193 5.76 5.92 -2.57
C LEU A 193 4.69 6.76 -3.28
N PRO A 194 3.63 6.11 -3.81
CA PRO A 194 2.50 6.83 -4.38
C PRO A 194 1.69 7.53 -3.28
N VAL A 195 1.41 8.81 -3.47
CA VAL A 195 0.63 9.64 -2.54
C VAL A 195 -0.47 10.35 -3.32
N ALA A 196 -1.73 10.11 -2.95
CA ALA A 196 -2.89 10.73 -3.61
C ALA A 196 -3.17 12.14 -3.08
N ASP A 197 -2.60 12.52 -1.93
CA ASP A 197 -2.85 13.81 -1.30
C ASP A 197 -2.25 14.97 -2.09
N ASN A 198 -3.04 16.02 -2.27
CA ASN A 198 -2.55 17.33 -2.70
C ASN A 198 -2.39 18.22 -1.46
N LEU A 199 -1.23 18.08 -0.78
CA LEU A 199 -0.96 18.79 0.48
C LEU A 199 -0.91 20.30 0.28
N GLU A 200 -0.39 20.78 -0.85
CA GLU A 200 -0.33 22.22 -1.15
C GLU A 200 -1.74 22.84 -1.20
N LYS A 201 -2.70 22.16 -1.84
CA LYS A 201 -4.11 22.60 -1.86
C LYS A 201 -4.71 22.75 -0.46
N TRP A 202 -4.39 21.79 0.42
CA TRP A 202 -4.97 21.78 1.77
C TRP A 202 -4.22 22.67 2.75
N GLU A 203 -2.93 22.94 2.51
CA GLU A 203 -2.16 23.93 3.26
C GLU A 203 -2.71 25.34 3.05
N GLN A 204 -3.06 25.72 1.81
CA GLN A 204 -3.71 26.99 1.50
C GLN A 204 -5.01 27.22 2.28
N GLN A 205 -5.61 26.15 2.79
CA GLN A 205 -6.82 26.15 3.61
C GLN A 205 -6.54 25.91 5.10
N GLU A 206 -5.27 25.90 5.49
CA GLU A 206 -4.81 25.65 6.88
C GLU A 206 -5.31 24.30 7.43
N ARG A 207 -5.46 23.29 6.58
CA ARG A 207 -6.03 21.98 6.96
C ARG A 207 -4.99 20.91 7.23
N VAL A 208 -3.76 21.05 6.76
CA VAL A 208 -2.71 20.08 7.04
C VAL A 208 -2.23 20.28 8.47
N HIS A 209 -2.34 19.23 9.28
CA HIS A 209 -1.93 19.29 10.68
C HIS A 209 -0.50 18.80 10.87
N ASP A 210 -0.18 17.63 10.29
CA ASP A 210 1.12 16.99 10.44
C ASP A 210 1.39 16.05 9.27
N VAL A 211 2.66 15.95 8.87
CA VAL A 211 3.13 15.03 7.83
C VAL A 211 4.36 14.31 8.36
N LEU A 212 4.22 13.01 8.60
CA LEU A 212 5.25 12.18 9.22
C LEU A 212 5.78 11.16 8.22
N LEU A 213 7.08 11.22 7.94
CA LEU A 213 7.79 10.14 7.23
C LEU A 213 8.52 9.29 8.27
N ARG A 214 8.25 7.98 8.28
CA ARG A 214 8.87 7.02 9.19
C ARG A 214 9.64 5.99 8.39
N ILE A 215 10.87 5.76 8.78
CA ILE A 215 11.75 4.76 8.17
C ILE A 215 12.31 3.89 9.27
N ARG A 216 12.10 2.57 9.19
CA ARG A 216 12.68 1.62 10.14
C ARG A 216 13.83 0.86 9.50
N ILE A 217 14.97 0.90 10.15
CA ILE A 217 16.18 0.22 9.72
C ILE A 217 16.63 -0.75 10.81
N GLN A 218 16.85 -2.00 10.42
CA GLN A 218 17.27 -3.10 11.31
C GLN A 218 18.76 -3.39 11.15
N ASP A 219 19.33 -4.04 12.17
CA ASP A 219 20.72 -4.50 12.18
C ASP A 219 21.75 -3.36 12.05
N ILE A 220 21.48 -2.28 12.79
CA ILE A 220 22.32 -1.08 12.89
C ILE A 220 22.59 -0.72 14.34
N THR A 221 23.57 0.17 14.56
CA THR A 221 23.86 0.81 15.85
C THR A 221 23.58 2.32 15.80
N GLU A 222 23.81 2.99 16.91
CA GLU A 222 23.71 4.44 16.98
C GLU A 222 24.79 5.16 16.16
N LEU A 223 25.90 4.52 15.90
CA LEU A 223 27.05 5.07 15.19
C LEU A 223 26.96 4.97 13.67
N ASN A 224 25.96 4.24 13.16
CA ASN A 224 25.70 4.21 11.72
C ASN A 224 25.17 5.57 11.23
N GLU A 225 25.75 6.07 10.15
CA GLU A 225 25.37 7.34 9.55
C GLU A 225 24.57 7.12 8.28
N PHE A 226 23.48 7.88 8.14
CA PHE A 226 22.57 7.79 7.01
C PHE A 226 22.33 9.14 6.36
N GLU A 227 21.98 9.12 5.09
CA GLU A 227 21.37 10.23 4.38
C GLU A 227 19.99 9.79 3.88
N PHE A 228 18.99 10.62 4.10
CA PHE A 228 17.62 10.43 3.62
C PHE A 228 17.25 11.58 2.70
N LYS A 229 16.57 11.26 1.59
CA LYS A 229 16.01 12.27 0.68
C LYS A 229 14.58 11.92 0.33
N ILE A 230 13.80 12.96 0.07
CA ILE A 230 12.49 12.84 -0.57
C ILE A 230 12.48 13.75 -1.81
N ASN A 231 12.16 13.19 -2.98
CA ASN A 231 12.14 13.91 -4.25
C ASN A 231 13.43 14.73 -4.50
N ASN A 232 14.59 14.10 -4.29
CA ASN A 232 15.94 14.67 -4.37
C ASN A 232 16.28 15.73 -3.30
N LYS A 233 15.37 16.07 -2.38
CA LYS A 233 15.65 17.00 -1.28
C LYS A 233 16.18 16.24 -0.07
N LYS A 234 17.37 16.61 0.40
CA LYS A 234 17.96 16.00 1.59
C LYS A 234 17.18 16.41 2.84
N LEU A 235 16.76 15.42 3.63
CA LEU A 235 16.07 15.65 4.89
C LEU A 235 17.08 16.00 6.00
N PRO A 236 16.93 17.14 6.67
CA PRO A 236 17.80 17.52 7.76
C PRO A 236 17.48 16.69 9.02
N PHE A 237 18.52 16.25 9.73
CA PHE A 237 18.33 15.51 10.98
C PHE A 237 17.71 16.34 12.11
N SER A 238 17.67 17.66 11.99
CA SER A 238 16.93 18.54 12.91
C SER A 238 15.41 18.28 12.90
N LEU A 239 14.87 17.69 11.82
CA LEU A 239 13.47 17.25 11.71
C LEU A 239 13.28 15.79 12.12
N CYS A 240 14.38 15.09 12.46
CA CYS A 240 14.36 13.67 12.73
C CYS A 240 14.40 13.35 14.22
N ARG A 241 13.48 12.53 14.68
CA ARG A 241 13.61 11.81 15.95
C ARG A 241 14.04 10.38 15.68
N LYS A 242 15.18 9.97 16.26
CA LYS A 242 15.69 8.58 16.18
C LYS A 242 15.27 7.82 17.42
N ILE A 243 14.61 6.70 17.27
CA ILE A 243 14.15 5.84 18.38
C ILE A 243 14.67 4.43 18.15
N ASN A 244 15.38 3.89 19.17
CA ASN A 244 15.72 2.47 19.21
C ASN A 244 14.59 1.72 19.89
N GLN A 245 13.93 0.84 19.14
CA GLN A 245 12.79 0.10 19.66
C GLN A 245 12.98 -1.40 19.50
N LEU A 246 12.98 -2.09 20.63
CA LEU A 246 12.94 -3.54 20.72
C LEU A 246 11.51 -3.97 21.04
N TYR A 247 10.87 -4.70 20.13
CA TYR A 247 9.58 -5.31 20.40
C TYR A 247 9.74 -6.81 20.67
N VAL A 248 9.18 -7.23 21.79
CA VAL A 248 8.84 -8.63 22.02
C VAL A 248 7.36 -8.79 21.70
N MET A 249 7.02 -9.53 20.67
CA MET A 249 5.61 -9.82 20.36
C MET A 249 5.03 -10.76 21.43
N PRO A 250 3.99 -10.37 22.17
CA PRO A 250 3.25 -11.30 22.99
C PRO A 250 2.38 -12.20 22.10
N GLY A 251 2.32 -13.48 22.40
CA GLY A 251 1.44 -14.44 21.74
C GLY A 251 2.13 -15.48 20.91
N SER A 252 1.37 -16.17 20.08
CA SER A 252 1.75 -17.39 19.33
C SER A 252 2.78 -17.22 18.19
N ALA A 253 3.46 -16.08 18.11
CA ALA A 253 4.59 -15.93 17.20
C ALA A 253 5.78 -16.79 17.66
N PRO A 254 6.53 -17.41 16.75
CA PRO A 254 7.77 -18.08 17.10
C PRO A 254 8.64 -17.17 17.97
N ARG A 255 9.18 -17.70 19.07
CA ARG A 255 9.97 -16.96 20.08
C ARG A 255 11.15 -16.17 19.53
N ASP A 256 11.49 -16.36 18.27
CA ASP A 256 12.66 -15.81 17.59
C ASP A 256 12.37 -14.53 16.79
N ARG A 257 11.13 -14.04 16.77
CA ARG A 257 10.79 -12.78 16.10
C ARG A 257 10.88 -11.61 17.06
N VAL A 258 12.10 -11.20 17.35
CA VAL A 258 12.37 -9.90 17.94
C VAL A 258 12.22 -8.87 16.82
N MET A 259 11.13 -8.08 16.87
CA MET A 259 10.99 -6.94 15.96
C MET A 259 11.76 -5.75 16.55
N GLY A 260 13.05 -5.70 16.25
CA GLY A 260 13.93 -4.60 16.62
C GLY A 260 14.19 -3.69 15.43
N GLY A 261 14.78 -2.57 15.72
CA GLY A 261 15.28 -1.62 14.73
C GLY A 261 15.24 -0.19 15.22
N TYR A 262 15.89 0.65 14.46
CA TYR A 262 15.85 2.10 14.69
C TYR A 262 14.81 2.72 13.79
N TRP A 263 13.91 3.49 14.39
CA TRP A 263 12.99 4.36 13.70
C TRP A 263 13.63 5.73 13.50
N PHE A 264 13.60 6.20 12.27
CA PHE A 264 13.89 7.57 11.87
C PHE A 264 12.55 8.22 11.51
N ILE A 265 12.09 9.13 12.37
CA ILE A 265 10.78 9.77 12.28
C ILE A 265 11.00 11.22 11.93
N PHE A 266 10.62 11.63 10.72
CA PHE A 266 10.74 12.99 10.24
C PHE A 266 9.38 13.69 10.32
N HIS A 267 9.31 14.78 11.07
CA HIS A 267 8.21 15.74 10.99
C HIS A 267 8.48 16.67 9.81
N LEU A 268 7.85 16.42 8.69
CA LEU A 268 8.11 17.12 7.44
C LEU A 268 7.45 18.50 7.46
N THR A 269 8.25 19.56 7.24
CA THR A 269 7.74 20.89 6.93
C THR A 269 7.28 20.95 5.48
N SER A 270 6.52 21.97 5.10
CA SER A 270 5.99 22.14 3.75
C SER A 270 7.04 22.10 2.64
N GLU A 271 8.27 22.47 2.94
CA GLU A 271 9.42 22.37 2.02
C GLU A 271 9.72 20.93 1.59
N TYR A 272 9.49 19.96 2.49
CA TYR A 272 9.82 18.53 2.29
C TYR A 272 8.59 17.66 2.13
N TRP A 273 7.40 18.23 1.99
CA TRP A 273 6.20 17.44 1.81
C TRP A 273 6.24 16.64 0.51
N PRO A 274 5.62 15.44 0.51
CA PRO A 274 5.41 14.70 -0.71
C PRO A 274 4.50 15.49 -1.67
N VAL A 275 4.70 15.25 -2.95
CA VAL A 275 3.82 15.76 -3.99
C VAL A 275 2.74 14.72 -4.31
N LYS A 276 1.63 15.15 -4.88
CA LYS A 276 0.64 14.23 -5.42
C LYS A 276 1.23 13.40 -6.55
N GLY A 277 1.12 12.08 -6.47
CA GLY A 277 1.70 11.12 -7.39
C GLY A 277 2.85 10.33 -6.77
N ASN A 278 3.80 9.91 -7.59
CA ASN A 278 4.95 9.12 -7.16
C ASN A 278 6.00 10.00 -6.49
N ASN A 279 6.37 9.63 -5.27
CA ASN A 279 7.45 10.27 -4.53
C ASN A 279 8.63 9.33 -4.41
N GLU A 280 9.83 9.81 -4.73
CA GLU A 280 11.07 9.05 -4.60
C GLU A 280 11.65 9.28 -3.19
N ILE A 281 11.89 8.19 -2.46
CA ILE A 281 12.56 8.19 -1.16
C ILE A 281 13.90 7.51 -1.32
N ASP A 282 14.98 8.26 -1.09
CA ASP A 282 16.34 7.77 -1.18
C ASP A 282 16.91 7.52 0.21
N ILE A 283 17.52 6.37 0.39
CA ILE A 283 18.19 5.98 1.64
C ILE A 283 19.61 5.56 1.32
N THR A 284 20.58 6.25 1.90
CA THR A 284 22.00 5.94 1.75
C THR A 284 22.62 5.67 3.12
N LEU A 285 23.26 4.52 3.26
CA LEU A 285 24.15 4.23 4.39
C LEU A 285 25.51 4.87 4.09
N LEU A 286 25.84 5.97 4.77
CA LEU A 286 27.08 6.72 4.55
C LEU A 286 28.27 6.04 5.23
N ASN A 287 28.06 5.66 6.48
CA ASN A 287 29.10 5.03 7.30
C ASN A 287 28.51 3.89 8.13
N ARG A 288 29.23 2.78 8.17
CA ARG A 288 28.90 1.61 8.99
C ARG A 288 29.92 1.50 10.11
N GLU A 289 29.44 1.21 11.30
CA GLU A 289 30.32 0.95 12.44
C GLU A 289 31.25 -0.22 12.17
N SER A 290 32.54 -0.02 12.42
CA SER A 290 33.61 -1.00 12.12
C SER A 290 33.54 -2.27 12.98
N ASP A 291 32.99 -2.17 14.19
CA ASP A 291 32.90 -3.26 15.15
C ASP A 291 31.75 -4.23 14.86
N LEU A 292 30.88 -3.88 13.93
CA LEU A 292 29.82 -4.78 13.48
C LEU A 292 30.39 -5.87 12.56
N SER A 293 30.09 -7.12 12.89
CA SER A 293 30.43 -8.27 12.05
C SER A 293 29.83 -8.11 10.64
N ASP A 294 30.59 -8.49 9.61
CA ASP A 294 30.14 -8.48 8.21
C ASP A 294 28.91 -9.38 7.94
N LYS A 295 28.62 -10.31 8.87
CA LYS A 295 27.44 -11.16 8.81
C LYS A 295 26.14 -10.42 9.18
N ILE A 296 26.24 -9.27 9.86
CA ILE A 296 25.11 -8.42 10.23
C ILE A 296 24.83 -7.52 9.05
N ILE A 297 23.69 -7.69 8.42
CA ILE A 297 23.33 -6.98 7.19
C ILE A 297 22.26 -5.94 7.51
N CYS A 298 22.61 -4.67 7.34
CA CYS A 298 21.69 -3.54 7.48
C CYS A 298 20.52 -3.65 6.50
N LYS A 299 19.27 -3.49 6.98
CA LYS A 299 18.05 -3.62 6.17
C LYS A 299 17.06 -2.53 6.46
N VAL A 300 16.53 -1.92 5.41
CA VAL A 300 15.29 -1.12 5.49
C VAL A 300 14.12 -2.08 5.59
N ILE A 301 13.32 -1.96 6.63
CA ILE A 301 12.21 -2.88 6.92
C ILE A 301 10.83 -2.23 6.91
N ASP A 302 10.72 -0.92 7.13
CA ASP A 302 9.49 -0.16 6.92
C ASP A 302 9.79 1.22 6.33
N ILE A 303 8.92 1.68 5.45
CA ILE A 303 8.81 3.06 4.99
C ILE A 303 7.34 3.40 5.01
N GLU A 304 6.98 4.41 5.78
CA GLU A 304 5.61 4.83 6.04
C GLU A 304 5.50 6.36 5.96
N LEU A 305 4.40 6.82 5.43
CA LEU A 305 4.06 8.24 5.40
C LEU A 305 2.65 8.42 5.96
N GLU A 306 2.50 9.27 6.95
CA GLU A 306 1.21 9.62 7.51
C GLU A 306 0.93 11.09 7.25
N THR A 307 -0.25 11.37 6.67
CA THR A 307 -0.76 12.72 6.49
C THR A 307 -1.94 12.93 7.43
N LYS A 308 -1.86 13.91 8.30
CA LYS A 308 -2.88 14.27 9.28
C LYS A 308 -3.53 15.60 8.94
N TYR A 309 -4.84 15.59 8.92
CA TYR A 309 -5.65 16.76 8.64
C TYR A 309 -6.45 17.14 9.88
N LEU A 310 -6.46 18.39 10.25
CA LEU A 310 -7.27 18.97 11.33
C LEU A 310 -7.15 18.22 12.67
N LYS A 311 -6.34 18.74 13.54
CA LYS A 311 -6.19 18.28 14.92
C LYS A 311 -7.56 18.05 15.59
N GLY A 312 -7.78 16.84 16.08
CA GLY A 312 -8.95 16.48 16.89
C GLY A 312 -10.20 16.05 16.13
N LYS A 313 -10.18 15.94 14.79
CA LYS A 313 -11.34 15.45 14.01
C LYS A 313 -11.47 13.94 13.94
N ASN A 314 -10.38 13.22 14.14
CA ASN A 314 -10.36 11.76 14.05
C ASN A 314 -10.16 11.18 15.46
N PHE A 315 -11.22 11.20 16.27
CA PHE A 315 -11.25 10.50 17.55
C PHE A 315 -11.40 9.00 17.33
N HIS A 316 -10.39 8.36 16.78
CA HIS A 316 -10.31 6.92 16.85
C HIS A 316 -9.60 6.53 18.12
N ARG A 317 -10.16 5.58 18.85
CA ARG A 317 -9.51 4.91 19.98
C ARG A 317 -8.42 3.96 19.49
N GLU A 318 -7.57 4.44 18.60
CA GLU A 318 -6.37 3.72 18.24
C GLU A 318 -5.37 3.91 19.38
N PHE A 319 -4.90 2.82 19.96
CA PHE A 319 -3.70 2.83 20.76
C PHE A 319 -2.56 3.15 19.82
N SER A 320 -2.37 4.41 19.53
CA SER A 320 -1.28 4.87 18.70
C SER A 320 -0.34 5.72 19.54
N ASP A 321 0.91 5.40 19.48
CA ASP A 321 1.94 6.39 19.79
C ASP A 321 1.87 7.47 18.71
N LEU A 322 1.79 8.74 19.11
CA LEU A 322 1.62 9.87 18.17
C LEU A 322 2.75 9.94 17.14
N GLU A 323 3.93 9.42 17.47
CA GLU A 323 5.09 9.45 16.60
C GLU A 323 5.35 8.12 15.89
N LEU A 324 5.12 6.98 16.57
CA LEU A 324 5.33 5.66 16.01
C LEU A 324 4.17 5.17 15.14
N GLY A 325 3.03 5.83 15.22
CA GLY A 325 1.84 5.46 14.49
C GLY A 325 1.09 4.27 15.11
N PRO A 326 0.11 3.72 14.41
CA PRO A 326 -0.73 2.67 14.93
C PRO A 326 0.04 1.38 15.23
N HIS A 327 -0.26 0.78 16.36
CA HIS A 327 0.22 -0.53 16.76
C HIS A 327 -0.97 -1.45 16.99
N GLU A 328 -1.06 -2.52 16.24
CA GLU A 328 -1.95 -3.61 16.58
C GLU A 328 -1.18 -4.63 17.43
N PHE A 329 -1.55 -4.72 18.71
CA PHE A 329 -1.23 -5.91 19.47
C PHE A 329 -2.06 -7.05 18.88
N ARG A 330 -1.42 -8.05 18.31
CA ARG A 330 -2.10 -9.29 17.97
C ARG A 330 -2.55 -9.92 19.29
N GLY A 331 -3.73 -9.53 19.74
CA GLY A 331 -4.43 -10.18 20.81
C GLY A 331 -4.73 -11.62 20.40
N SER A 332 -4.54 -12.50 21.35
CA SER A 332 -4.75 -13.95 21.35
C SER A 332 -5.96 -14.42 20.59
#